data_3dd1e16284878f128f7cbf799eb30964
#
_entry.id   3dd1e16284878f128f7cbf799eb30964
#
_cell.length_a   1.000
_cell.length_b   1.000
_cell.length_c   1.000
_cell.angle_alpha   90.00
_cell.angle_beta   90.00
_cell.angle_gamma   90.00
#
_symmetry.space_group_name_H-M   'P 1'
#
loop_
_entity.id
_entity.type
_entity.pdbx_description
1 polymer ?
#
loop_
_entity_poly.entity_id
_entity_poly.type
_entity_poly.pdbx_seq_one_letter_code
_entity_poly.pdbx_strand_id
1 'polypeptide(L)'
;MFSEQGVLQSRGSRVWVAVVREQDIVPYRRAVEQSRQRLIRWNPVDPDDLARALRLQSRDRRTFLVHALTPEGDHDIVGKVNVSDVVRGRFESAAVGYDAYDPYAGRGLFAEGLRLVLNLLFTPQDAGGVGLHRVQAAVQPGNVRSAGLLRSLGFQREGFSPRMLWLPGADGIEAWMDHNSYVVLADEWPAQQYPPARGRQVVALVNGLPGSEAPTLARQLAEELRVPLFSREVAGSGEALWGHLADSPVGGVVEGCFAPGDADSVTQGLSRSGLDPAVVCEVWCYSRQAETSARPLGLGPTLSVNAVRSLTRPEVVRIALQVGATGLGI
;
A
#
# COMPACT_ATOMS: atom_id res chain seq x y z
N MET A 1 -8.88 -10.02 39.67
CA MET A 1 -7.55 -10.60 39.88
C MET A 1 -6.92 -10.71 38.49
N PHE A 2 -6.16 -9.70 38.06
CA PHE A 2 -5.43 -9.73 36.78
C PHE A 2 -4.18 -10.55 37.05
N SER A 3 -4.09 -11.75 36.48
CA SER A 3 -2.86 -12.55 36.52
C SER A 3 -1.76 -11.75 35.78
N GLU A 4 -0.54 -11.80 36.31
CA GLU A 4 0.69 -11.30 35.70
C GLU A 4 0.92 -11.95 34.33
N GLN A 5 0.19 -11.47 33.34
CA GLN A 5 0.55 -11.71 31.94
C GLN A 5 1.73 -10.80 31.66
N GLY A 6 2.89 -11.40 31.35
CA GLY A 6 4.11 -10.70 31.05
C GLY A 6 3.88 -9.55 30.09
N VAL A 7 4.54 -8.44 30.30
CA VAL A 7 4.41 -7.22 29.44
C VAL A 7 4.70 -7.62 28.00
N LEU A 8 3.71 -7.47 27.10
CA LEU A 8 3.91 -7.71 25.68
C LEU A 8 4.96 -6.74 25.14
N GLN A 9 6.16 -7.24 24.90
CA GLN A 9 7.29 -6.48 24.39
C GLN A 9 8.17 -7.34 23.48
N SER A 10 8.87 -6.72 22.56
CA SER A 10 9.84 -7.38 21.68
C SER A 10 10.96 -6.42 21.30
N ARG A 11 12.15 -6.95 21.02
CA ARG A 11 13.34 -6.16 20.68
C ARG A 11 13.92 -6.62 19.36
N GLY A 12 14.18 -5.67 18.47
CA GLY A 12 14.87 -5.83 17.19
C GLY A 12 16.30 -5.32 17.23
N SER A 13 16.84 -5.04 16.06
CA SER A 13 18.23 -4.56 15.88
C SER A 13 18.38 -3.07 16.16
N ARG A 14 17.39 -2.25 15.81
CA ARG A 14 17.43 -0.78 15.91
C ARG A 14 16.29 -0.20 16.77
N VAL A 15 15.25 -1.00 17.00
CA VAL A 15 14.07 -0.60 17.75
C VAL A 15 13.62 -1.68 18.72
N TRP A 16 12.80 -1.29 19.68
CA TRP A 16 12.03 -2.22 20.52
C TRP A 16 10.58 -1.74 20.60
N VAL A 17 9.68 -2.65 20.95
CA VAL A 17 8.25 -2.36 21.06
C VAL A 17 7.72 -2.85 22.40
N ALA A 18 6.80 -2.10 22.97
CA ALA A 18 6.04 -2.48 24.14
C ALA A 18 4.65 -1.86 24.13
N VAL A 19 3.74 -2.44 24.90
CA VAL A 19 2.47 -1.75 25.21
C VAL A 19 2.75 -0.44 25.96
N VAL A 20 1.92 0.56 25.67
CA VAL A 20 2.07 1.90 26.23
C VAL A 20 2.10 1.92 27.76
N ARG A 21 2.95 2.77 28.33
CA ARG A 21 3.13 2.98 29.77
C ARG A 21 2.99 4.48 30.10
N GLU A 22 2.76 4.80 31.35
CA GLU A 22 2.59 6.19 31.82
C GLU A 22 3.80 7.08 31.49
N GLN A 23 5.01 6.56 31.64
CA GLN A 23 6.25 7.26 31.31
C GLN A 23 6.38 7.67 29.84
N ASP A 24 5.64 7.03 28.95
CA ASP A 24 5.71 7.28 27.50
C ASP A 24 4.86 8.51 27.08
N ILE A 25 3.98 9.03 27.95
CA ILE A 25 3.04 10.11 27.62
C ILE A 25 3.76 11.38 27.18
N VAL A 26 4.78 11.81 27.93
CA VAL A 26 5.50 13.06 27.63
C VAL A 26 6.36 12.94 26.37
N PRO A 27 7.19 11.88 26.19
CA PRO A 27 7.92 11.66 24.93
C PRO A 27 7.01 11.54 23.73
N TYR A 28 5.87 10.85 23.87
CA TYR A 28 4.89 10.71 22.79
C TYR A 28 4.31 12.05 22.35
N ARG A 29 3.88 12.89 23.26
CA ARG A 29 3.34 14.22 22.95
C ARG A 29 4.34 15.01 22.09
N ARG A 30 5.62 15.05 22.47
CA ARG A 30 6.68 15.69 21.68
C ARG A 30 6.81 15.14 20.28
N ALA A 31 6.80 13.79 20.14
CA ALA A 31 6.89 13.11 18.87
C ALA A 31 5.73 13.47 17.93
N VAL A 32 4.49 13.56 18.46
CA VAL A 32 3.30 13.95 17.69
C VAL A 32 3.39 15.41 17.27
N GLU A 33 3.73 16.32 18.18
CA GLU A 33 3.87 17.77 17.88
C GLU A 33 4.92 18.00 16.79
N GLN A 34 6.08 17.36 16.88
CA GLN A 34 7.15 17.45 15.89
C GLN A 34 6.73 16.94 14.51
N SER A 35 5.85 15.93 14.47
CA SER A 35 5.38 15.29 13.24
C SER A 35 4.10 15.89 12.66
N ARG A 36 3.51 16.89 13.31
CA ARG A 36 2.17 17.42 13.05
C ARG A 36 1.93 17.76 11.58
N GLN A 37 2.86 18.49 10.93
CA GLN A 37 2.71 18.90 9.53
C GLN A 37 2.60 17.72 8.56
N ARG A 38 3.28 16.63 8.85
CA ARG A 38 3.27 15.42 8.02
C ARG A 38 2.02 14.57 8.28
N LEU A 39 1.56 14.51 9.52
CA LEU A 39 0.41 13.67 9.91
C LEU A 39 -0.92 14.27 9.51
N ILE A 40 -1.07 15.59 9.55
CA ILE A 40 -2.36 16.29 9.35
C ILE A 40 -3.04 15.95 8.03
N ARG A 41 -2.26 15.59 7.02
CA ARG A 41 -2.78 15.26 5.68
C ARG A 41 -3.61 14.00 5.66
N TRP A 42 -3.25 12.99 6.47
CA TRP A 42 -3.84 11.65 6.38
C TRP A 42 -4.63 11.25 7.62
N ASN A 43 -4.10 11.58 8.78
CA ASN A 43 -4.70 11.29 10.07
C ASN A 43 -4.15 12.27 11.11
N PRO A 44 -4.83 13.36 11.40
CA PRO A 44 -4.44 14.26 12.49
C PRO A 44 -4.47 13.47 13.81
N VAL A 45 -3.33 13.45 14.49
CA VAL A 45 -3.17 12.76 15.77
C VAL A 45 -3.26 13.78 16.89
N ASP A 46 -4.07 13.51 17.91
CA ASP A 46 -4.12 14.27 19.14
C ASP A 46 -2.89 13.93 19.99
N PRO A 47 -2.02 14.91 20.35
CA PRO A 47 -0.84 14.67 21.18
C PRO A 47 -1.18 14.15 22.59
N ASP A 48 -2.42 14.28 23.04
CA ASP A 48 -2.89 13.82 24.36
C ASP A 48 -3.64 12.47 24.31
N ASP A 49 -3.79 11.84 23.14
CA ASP A 49 -4.56 10.60 23.00
C ASP A 49 -3.93 9.40 23.72
N LEU A 50 -2.61 9.41 24.00
CA LEU A 50 -1.92 8.30 24.63
C LEU A 50 -2.39 8.03 26.05
N ALA A 51 -2.73 9.07 26.81
CA ALA A 51 -3.30 8.91 28.16
C ALA A 51 -4.66 8.18 28.10
N ARG A 52 -5.46 8.44 27.07
CA ARG A 52 -6.70 7.70 26.81
C ARG A 52 -6.41 6.26 26.38
N ALA A 53 -5.45 6.07 25.47
CA ALA A 53 -5.06 4.76 25.01
C ALA A 53 -4.58 3.87 26.17
N LEU A 54 -3.80 4.43 27.12
CA LEU A 54 -3.34 3.73 28.32
C LEU A 54 -4.52 3.21 29.15
N ARG A 55 -5.55 4.04 29.38
CA ARG A 55 -6.75 3.64 30.14
C ARG A 55 -7.62 2.59 29.44
N LEU A 56 -7.60 2.55 28.11
CA LEU A 56 -8.41 1.65 27.27
C LEU A 56 -7.69 0.34 26.93
N GLN A 57 -6.48 0.10 27.47
CA GLN A 57 -5.78 -1.18 27.27
C GLN A 57 -6.63 -2.34 27.78
N SER A 58 -6.80 -3.34 26.95
CA SER A 58 -7.55 -4.55 27.27
C SER A 58 -7.07 -5.73 26.43
N ARG A 59 -7.72 -6.89 26.55
CA ARG A 59 -7.46 -8.03 25.67
C ARG A 59 -7.85 -7.74 24.23
N ASP A 60 -8.83 -6.86 24.01
CA ASP A 60 -9.43 -6.57 22.71
C ASP A 60 -8.96 -5.24 22.13
N ARG A 61 -8.17 -4.49 22.88
CA ARG A 61 -7.56 -3.24 22.45
C ARG A 61 -6.18 -3.05 23.06
N ARG A 62 -5.17 -2.89 22.24
CA ARG A 62 -3.79 -2.63 22.66
C ARG A 62 -3.19 -1.51 21.86
N THR A 63 -2.41 -0.67 22.51
CA THR A 63 -1.57 0.32 21.86
C THR A 63 -0.11 -0.02 22.18
N PHE A 64 0.68 -0.20 21.14
CA PHE A 64 2.13 -0.38 21.23
C PHE A 64 2.83 0.90 20.82
N LEU A 65 3.95 1.17 21.46
CA LEU A 65 4.93 2.15 21.00
C LEU A 65 6.15 1.45 20.44
N VAL A 66 6.70 2.04 19.40
CA VAL A 66 7.99 1.68 18.82
C VAL A 66 9.01 2.68 19.30
N HIS A 67 10.04 2.20 19.97
CA HIS A 67 11.12 3.00 20.55
C HIS A 67 12.41 2.77 19.81
N ALA A 68 13.18 3.81 19.54
CA ALA A 68 14.53 3.71 19.00
C ALA A 68 15.49 3.21 20.09
N LEU A 69 16.38 2.28 19.74
CA LEU A 69 17.47 1.85 20.65
C LEU A 69 18.55 2.93 20.78
N THR A 70 18.67 3.78 19.80
CA THR A 70 19.53 4.97 19.82
C THR A 70 18.63 6.19 19.62
N PRO A 71 18.23 6.90 20.69
CA PRO A 71 17.40 8.08 20.60
C PRO A 71 18.08 9.21 19.80
N GLU A 72 17.26 9.95 19.03
CA GLU A 72 17.67 11.15 18.30
C GLU A 72 16.78 12.32 18.74
N GLY A 73 17.40 13.44 19.10
CA GLY A 73 16.66 14.58 19.64
C GLY A 73 16.21 14.38 21.08
N ASP A 74 14.98 14.76 21.39
CA ASP A 74 14.42 14.84 22.73
C ASP A 74 13.45 13.67 23.10
N HIS A 75 13.29 12.70 22.20
CA HIS A 75 12.49 11.49 22.44
C HIS A 75 13.02 10.29 21.64
N ASP A 76 12.60 9.09 22.06
CA ASP A 76 12.92 7.81 21.42
C ASP A 76 11.72 7.19 20.66
N ILE A 77 10.58 7.89 20.62
CA ILE A 77 9.34 7.36 20.03
C ILE A 77 9.41 7.40 18.51
N VAL A 78 9.54 6.25 17.88
CA VAL A 78 9.56 6.05 16.42
C VAL A 78 8.17 6.04 15.83
N GLY A 79 7.18 5.53 16.57
CA GLY A 79 5.79 5.46 16.13
C GLY A 79 4.88 4.74 17.11
N LYS A 80 3.59 4.73 16.75
CA LYS A 80 2.51 4.10 17.51
C LYS A 80 1.79 3.08 16.64
N VAL A 81 1.40 1.95 17.23
CA VAL A 81 0.54 0.94 16.60
C VAL A 81 -0.64 0.67 17.52
N ASN A 82 -1.83 0.96 17.04
CA ASN A 82 -3.09 0.63 17.69
C ASN A 82 -3.59 -0.71 17.15
N VAL A 83 -3.92 -1.63 18.02
CA VAL A 83 -4.59 -2.89 17.72
C VAL A 83 -5.99 -2.80 18.31
N SER A 84 -7.00 -2.83 17.47
CA SER A 84 -8.42 -2.70 17.82
C SER A 84 -9.26 -3.76 17.15
N ASP A 85 -10.55 -3.79 17.52
CA ASP A 85 -11.53 -4.67 16.91
C ASP A 85 -11.09 -6.14 16.93
N VAL A 86 -10.51 -6.56 18.06
CA VAL A 86 -10.08 -7.95 18.25
C VAL A 86 -11.31 -8.83 18.37
N VAL A 87 -11.53 -9.66 17.36
CA VAL A 87 -12.62 -10.63 17.29
C VAL A 87 -12.05 -12.02 17.48
N ARG A 88 -12.46 -12.69 18.56
CA ARG A 88 -12.01 -14.01 18.95
C ARG A 88 -12.86 -15.14 18.37
N GLY A 89 -12.51 -16.36 18.70
CA GLY A 89 -13.23 -17.56 18.31
C GLY A 89 -12.92 -17.98 16.88
N ARG A 90 -13.89 -17.95 15.98
CA ARG A 90 -13.70 -18.38 14.59
C ARG A 90 -12.96 -17.35 13.72
N PHE A 91 -12.81 -16.13 14.18
CA PHE A 91 -12.17 -15.07 13.42
C PHE A 91 -10.68 -14.89 13.77
N GLU A 92 -10.37 -14.88 15.07
CA GLU A 92 -9.02 -14.57 15.60
C GLU A 92 -8.35 -13.43 14.81
N SER A 93 -9.05 -12.31 14.69
CA SER A 93 -8.69 -11.19 13.84
C SER A 93 -8.60 -9.87 14.60
N ALA A 94 -7.85 -8.91 14.05
CA ALA A 94 -7.81 -7.54 14.53
C ALA A 94 -7.54 -6.55 13.41
N ALA A 95 -7.91 -5.28 13.65
CA ALA A 95 -7.49 -4.14 12.85
C ALA A 95 -6.26 -3.46 13.47
N VAL A 96 -5.35 -2.98 12.64
CA VAL A 96 -4.21 -2.16 13.05
C VAL A 96 -4.27 -0.78 12.39
N GLY A 97 -4.15 0.26 13.22
CA GLY A 97 -3.89 1.63 12.79
C GLY A 97 -2.53 2.08 13.30
N TYR A 98 -1.82 2.95 12.59
CA TYR A 98 -0.47 3.32 12.99
C TYR A 98 -0.05 4.69 12.48
N ASP A 99 0.93 5.26 13.19
CA ASP A 99 1.59 6.51 12.85
C ASP A 99 3.10 6.35 13.09
N ALA A 100 3.90 6.92 12.18
CA ALA A 100 5.34 7.03 12.36
C ALA A 100 5.71 8.49 12.69
N TYR A 101 6.72 8.71 13.51
CA TYR A 101 7.08 10.04 14.00
C TYR A 101 8.48 10.47 13.57
N ASP A 102 8.65 11.79 13.45
CA ASP A 102 9.93 12.42 13.17
C ASP A 102 10.79 12.47 14.46
N PRO A 103 12.12 12.37 14.36
CA PRO A 103 12.94 12.38 13.14
C PRO A 103 13.10 11.00 12.48
N TYR A 104 12.41 9.96 12.94
CA TYR A 104 12.61 8.56 12.53
C TYR A 104 11.85 8.15 11.29
N ALA A 105 10.84 8.94 10.86
CA ALA A 105 9.98 8.61 9.73
C ALA A 105 10.77 8.46 8.42
N GLY A 106 10.40 7.47 7.58
CA GLY A 106 11.03 7.23 6.27
C GLY A 106 12.37 6.48 6.32
N ARG A 107 12.89 6.14 7.50
CA ARG A 107 14.22 5.51 7.69
C ARG A 107 14.18 3.99 7.92
N GLY A 108 13.01 3.40 7.78
CA GLY A 108 12.79 1.96 7.95
C GLY A 108 12.70 1.48 9.40
N LEU A 109 12.90 2.35 10.40
CA LEU A 109 12.79 1.97 11.82
C LEU A 109 11.35 1.58 12.18
N PHE A 110 10.36 2.33 11.67
CA PHE A 110 8.95 2.01 11.93
C PHE A 110 8.54 0.67 11.30
N ALA A 111 9.05 0.34 10.09
CA ALA A 111 8.81 -0.96 9.46
C ALA A 111 9.34 -2.12 10.32
N GLU A 112 10.53 -1.96 10.91
CA GLU A 112 11.09 -2.93 11.86
C GLU A 112 10.20 -3.07 13.10
N GLY A 113 9.75 -1.96 13.67
CA GLY A 113 8.85 -1.96 14.83
C GLY A 113 7.50 -2.61 14.55
N LEU A 114 6.86 -2.28 13.42
CA LEU A 114 5.59 -2.90 13.04
C LEU A 114 5.75 -4.41 12.81
N ARG A 115 6.88 -4.87 12.27
CA ARG A 115 7.21 -6.30 12.17
C ARG A 115 7.28 -6.97 13.55
N LEU A 116 7.88 -6.33 14.54
CA LEU A 116 7.93 -6.85 15.90
C LEU A 116 6.54 -6.94 16.53
N VAL A 117 5.68 -5.96 16.31
CA VAL A 117 4.29 -6.00 16.76
C VAL A 117 3.54 -7.15 16.09
N LEU A 118 3.67 -7.33 14.77
CA LEU A 118 3.04 -8.44 14.05
C LEU A 118 3.53 -9.80 14.57
N ASN A 119 4.81 -9.95 14.90
CA ASN A 119 5.33 -11.15 15.55
C ASN A 119 4.58 -11.43 16.86
N LEU A 120 4.39 -10.42 17.71
CA LEU A 120 3.63 -10.58 18.95
C LEU A 120 2.16 -10.92 18.70
N LEU A 121 1.55 -10.34 17.67
CA LEU A 121 0.14 -10.57 17.32
C LEU A 121 -0.10 -12.01 16.84
N PHE A 122 0.82 -12.58 16.05
CA PHE A 122 0.70 -13.93 15.51
C PHE A 122 1.26 -15.02 16.44
N THR A 123 2.16 -14.67 17.37
CA THR A 123 2.64 -15.63 18.36
C THR A 123 1.47 -16.19 19.17
N PRO A 124 1.36 -17.52 19.36
CA PRO A 124 0.32 -18.13 20.16
C PRO A 124 0.26 -17.60 21.59
N GLN A 125 -0.92 -17.64 22.22
CA GLN A 125 -1.12 -17.09 23.57
C GLN A 125 -0.33 -17.86 24.64
N ASP A 126 -0.20 -19.18 24.51
CA ASP A 126 0.61 -20.03 25.37
C ASP A 126 2.12 -19.77 25.25
N ALA A 127 2.54 -19.21 24.12
CA ALA A 127 3.91 -18.73 23.88
C ALA A 127 4.10 -17.24 24.23
N GLY A 128 3.13 -16.61 24.90
CA GLY A 128 3.21 -15.22 25.36
C GLY A 128 2.81 -14.16 24.32
N GLY A 129 2.21 -14.56 23.22
CA GLY A 129 1.70 -13.67 22.19
C GLY A 129 0.20 -13.37 22.30
N VAL A 130 -0.37 -12.83 21.23
CA VAL A 130 -1.81 -12.49 21.13
C VAL A 130 -2.62 -13.62 20.47
N GLY A 131 -1.99 -14.44 19.62
CA GLY A 131 -2.61 -15.60 18.98
C GLY A 131 -3.67 -15.24 17.93
N LEU A 132 -3.42 -14.22 17.11
CA LEU A 132 -4.31 -13.88 16.01
C LEU A 132 -3.99 -14.72 14.77
N HIS A 133 -5.00 -14.98 13.95
CA HIS A 133 -4.87 -15.55 12.63
C HIS A 133 -4.78 -14.49 11.53
N ARG A 134 -5.47 -13.36 11.71
CA ARG A 134 -5.65 -12.34 10.69
C ARG A 134 -5.46 -10.93 11.23
N VAL A 135 -4.62 -10.13 10.57
CA VAL A 135 -4.42 -8.70 10.87
C VAL A 135 -4.76 -7.87 9.63
N GLN A 136 -5.62 -6.87 9.83
CA GLN A 136 -6.11 -5.97 8.77
C GLN A 136 -5.62 -4.56 9.00
N ALA A 137 -5.46 -3.81 7.92
CA ALA A 137 -5.21 -2.37 7.95
C ALA A 137 -5.98 -1.68 6.84
N ALA A 138 -6.48 -0.47 7.11
CA ALA A 138 -7.17 0.36 6.14
C ALA A 138 -6.31 1.58 5.82
N VAL A 139 -6.13 1.88 4.52
CA VAL A 139 -5.29 2.98 4.04
C VAL A 139 -6.07 3.82 3.06
N GLN A 140 -6.11 5.14 3.25
CA GLN A 140 -6.73 6.05 2.29
C GLN A 140 -6.04 5.95 0.93
N PRO A 141 -6.81 5.91 -0.20
CA PRO A 141 -6.26 6.02 -1.54
C PRO A 141 -5.35 7.24 -1.66
N GLY A 142 -4.19 7.07 -2.33
CA GLY A 142 -3.18 8.11 -2.44
C GLY A 142 -2.18 8.18 -1.28
N ASN A 143 -2.40 7.49 -0.14
CA ASN A 143 -1.38 7.35 0.91
C ASN A 143 -0.38 6.24 0.56
N VAL A 144 0.39 6.48 -0.52
CA VAL A 144 1.34 5.51 -1.09
C VAL A 144 2.42 5.08 -0.10
N ARG A 145 2.79 5.95 0.85
CA ARG A 145 3.79 5.62 1.87
C ARG A 145 3.27 4.56 2.84
N SER A 146 2.03 4.70 3.30
CA SER A 146 1.39 3.72 4.18
C SER A 146 1.13 2.40 3.43
N ALA A 147 0.60 2.46 2.20
CA ALA A 147 0.41 1.28 1.35
C ALA A 147 1.74 0.56 1.08
N GLY A 148 2.80 1.30 0.72
CA GLY A 148 4.14 0.76 0.50
C GLY A 148 4.73 0.09 1.75
N LEU A 149 4.53 0.68 2.93
CA LEU A 149 4.94 0.09 4.21
C LEU A 149 4.25 -1.27 4.44
N LEU A 150 2.93 -1.32 4.34
CA LEU A 150 2.18 -2.58 4.55
C LEU A 150 2.64 -3.67 3.58
N ARG A 151 2.80 -3.33 2.31
CA ARG A 151 3.22 -4.28 1.28
C ARG A 151 4.66 -4.74 1.46
N SER A 152 5.55 -3.89 1.97
CA SER A 152 6.92 -4.28 2.33
C SER A 152 6.96 -5.29 3.49
N LEU A 153 5.89 -5.37 4.27
CA LEU A 153 5.68 -6.35 5.34
C LEU A 153 4.84 -7.56 4.90
N GLY A 154 4.48 -7.62 3.62
CA GLY A 154 3.75 -8.75 3.07
C GLY A 154 2.22 -8.65 3.15
N PHE A 155 1.67 -7.51 3.56
CA PHE A 155 0.22 -7.31 3.46
C PHE A 155 -0.23 -7.32 2.00
N GLN A 156 -1.28 -8.04 1.72
CA GLN A 156 -1.97 -8.05 0.42
C GLN A 156 -3.15 -7.10 0.44
N ARG A 157 -3.34 -6.34 -0.64
CA ARG A 157 -4.58 -5.60 -0.83
C ARG A 157 -5.68 -6.59 -1.22
N GLU A 158 -6.78 -6.60 -0.49
CA GLU A 158 -7.91 -7.52 -0.73
C GLU A 158 -9.20 -6.80 -1.14
N GLY A 159 -9.30 -5.48 -0.94
CA GLY A 159 -10.53 -4.79 -1.24
C GLY A 159 -10.43 -3.27 -1.21
N PHE A 160 -11.58 -2.66 -1.50
CA PHE A 160 -11.83 -1.24 -1.42
C PHE A 160 -13.16 -1.02 -0.70
N SER A 161 -13.16 -0.12 0.27
CA SER A 161 -14.34 0.24 1.06
C SER A 161 -14.64 1.72 0.88
N PRO A 162 -15.67 2.08 0.09
CA PRO A 162 -16.05 3.47 -0.06
C PRO A 162 -16.62 4.02 1.25
N ARG A 163 -16.26 5.24 1.59
CA ARG A 163 -16.77 5.98 2.75
C ARG A 163 -16.70 5.18 4.05
N MET A 164 -15.53 4.58 4.32
CA MET A 164 -15.34 3.63 5.42
C MET A 164 -15.16 4.31 6.78
N LEU A 165 -14.32 5.36 6.85
CA LEU A 165 -13.97 6.01 8.10
C LEU A 165 -14.28 7.50 8.06
N TRP A 166 -14.81 8.04 9.17
CA TRP A 166 -15.03 9.46 9.37
C TRP A 166 -13.73 10.11 9.83
N LEU A 167 -13.12 10.88 8.95
CA LEU A 167 -11.82 11.49 9.15
C LEU A 167 -11.81 12.92 8.59
N PRO A 168 -10.97 13.82 9.14
CA PRO A 168 -10.75 15.11 8.53
C PRO A 168 -10.06 14.97 7.17
N GLY A 169 -10.59 15.67 6.16
CA GLY A 169 -9.98 15.81 4.86
C GLY A 169 -8.77 16.74 4.87
N ALA A 170 -8.11 16.89 3.72
CA ALA A 170 -6.95 17.78 3.56
C ALA A 170 -7.28 19.27 3.84
N ASP A 171 -8.55 19.65 3.72
CA ASP A 171 -9.11 20.95 4.03
C ASP A 171 -9.52 21.11 5.51
N GLY A 172 -9.32 20.09 6.33
CA GLY A 172 -9.75 20.02 7.73
C GLY A 172 -11.25 19.78 7.94
N ILE A 173 -12.02 19.57 6.86
CA ILE A 173 -13.45 19.23 6.96
C ILE A 173 -13.57 17.73 7.15
N GLU A 174 -14.33 17.31 8.17
CA GLU A 174 -14.58 15.90 8.42
C GLU A 174 -15.55 15.31 7.39
N ALA A 175 -15.20 14.16 6.86
CA ALA A 175 -15.99 13.42 5.88
C ALA A 175 -15.78 11.91 5.98
N TRP A 176 -16.71 11.14 5.41
CA TRP A 176 -16.51 9.72 5.21
C TRP A 176 -15.50 9.48 4.09
N MET A 177 -14.33 8.94 4.45
CA MET A 177 -13.19 8.74 3.53
C MET A 177 -13.11 7.30 3.04
N ASP A 178 -12.75 7.15 1.76
CA ASP A 178 -12.53 5.86 1.12
C ASP A 178 -11.25 5.21 1.63
N HIS A 179 -11.23 3.87 1.71
CA HIS A 179 -10.05 3.12 2.12
C HIS A 179 -9.84 1.87 1.27
N ASN A 180 -8.57 1.58 0.97
CA ASN A 180 -8.13 0.27 0.53
C ASN A 180 -7.91 -0.62 1.75
N SER A 181 -8.39 -1.86 1.68
CA SER A 181 -8.23 -2.87 2.73
C SER A 181 -7.02 -3.75 2.45
N TYR A 182 -6.15 -3.90 3.43
CA TYR A 182 -4.96 -4.74 3.41
C TYR A 182 -5.04 -5.80 4.49
N VAL A 183 -4.48 -6.97 4.22
CA VAL A 183 -4.49 -8.11 5.14
C VAL A 183 -3.17 -8.86 5.11
N VAL A 184 -2.79 -9.43 6.24
CA VAL A 184 -1.75 -10.46 6.37
C VAL A 184 -2.25 -11.56 7.31
N LEU A 185 -1.92 -12.82 7.00
CA LEU A 185 -2.36 -14.01 7.73
C LEU A 185 -1.19 -14.64 8.48
N ALA A 186 -1.49 -15.30 9.61
CA ALA A 186 -0.50 -15.92 10.46
C ALA A 186 0.24 -17.09 9.77
N ASP A 187 -0.46 -17.85 8.94
CA ASP A 187 0.10 -18.98 8.17
C ASP A 187 0.96 -18.54 6.98
N GLU A 188 0.84 -17.28 6.57
CA GLU A 188 1.72 -16.66 5.57
C GLU A 188 2.90 -15.90 6.21
N TRP A 189 2.91 -15.75 7.55
CA TRP A 189 3.90 -14.92 8.26
C TRP A 189 5.14 -15.71 8.69
N PRO A 190 6.38 -15.21 8.46
CA PRO A 190 6.72 -13.92 7.81
C PRO A 190 6.41 -13.96 6.31
N ALA A 191 5.62 -12.99 5.84
CA ALA A 191 5.07 -12.99 4.50
C ALA A 191 6.07 -12.48 3.46
N GLN A 192 5.87 -12.88 2.20
CA GLN A 192 6.61 -12.36 1.07
C GLN A 192 6.38 -10.85 0.94
N GLN A 193 7.45 -10.10 0.74
CA GLN A 193 7.35 -8.65 0.49
C GLN A 193 6.67 -8.38 -0.87
N TYR A 194 5.85 -7.34 -0.91
CA TYR A 194 5.12 -6.89 -2.10
C TYR A 194 4.32 -8.02 -2.78
N PRO A 195 3.46 -8.72 -2.05
CA PRO A 195 2.64 -9.79 -2.63
C PRO A 195 1.67 -9.19 -3.67
N PRO A 196 1.25 -9.99 -4.68
CA PRO A 196 0.23 -9.56 -5.62
C PRO A 196 -1.09 -9.27 -4.87
N ALA A 197 -1.88 -8.33 -5.38
CA ALA A 197 -3.19 -8.04 -4.80
C ALA A 197 -4.11 -9.27 -4.90
N ARG A 198 -4.91 -9.52 -3.85
CA ARG A 198 -6.01 -10.50 -3.93
C ARG A 198 -7.14 -9.90 -4.75
N GLY A 199 -7.62 -10.67 -5.71
CA GLY A 199 -8.70 -10.26 -6.59
C GLY A 199 -8.22 -9.96 -8.01
N ARG A 200 -9.19 -9.94 -8.92
CA ARG A 200 -8.95 -9.74 -10.34
C ARG A 200 -8.67 -8.29 -10.63
N GLN A 201 -7.50 -7.98 -11.13
CA GLN A 201 -7.15 -6.67 -11.67
C GLN A 201 -6.82 -6.80 -13.16
N VAL A 202 -7.38 -5.91 -13.95
CA VAL A 202 -7.03 -5.78 -15.35
C VAL A 202 -6.01 -4.67 -15.49
N VAL A 203 -4.82 -4.99 -15.98
CA VAL A 203 -3.77 -3.98 -16.20
C VAL A 203 -3.25 -4.10 -17.62
N ALA A 204 -3.36 -2.99 -18.36
CA ALA A 204 -2.73 -2.83 -19.65
C ALA A 204 -1.65 -1.75 -19.57
N LEU A 205 -0.48 -2.04 -20.11
CA LEU A 205 0.59 -1.07 -20.30
C LEU A 205 0.57 -0.64 -21.77
N VAL A 206 0.01 0.52 -22.05
CA VAL A 206 0.00 1.09 -23.42
C VAL A 206 1.29 1.86 -23.63
N ASN A 207 2.17 1.28 -24.42
CA ASN A 207 3.50 1.79 -24.71
C ASN A 207 3.62 2.13 -26.20
N GLY A 208 4.21 3.26 -26.53
CA GLY A 208 4.37 3.68 -27.91
C GLY A 208 5.39 4.77 -28.09
N LEU A 209 5.75 5.01 -29.35
CA LEU A 209 6.67 6.08 -29.72
C LEU A 209 6.04 7.46 -29.48
N PRO A 210 6.86 8.49 -29.18
CA PRO A 210 6.40 9.86 -29.16
C PRO A 210 5.71 10.24 -30.48
N GLY A 211 4.53 10.88 -30.38
CA GLY A 211 3.73 11.25 -31.54
C GLY A 211 2.88 10.13 -32.14
N SER A 212 2.85 8.93 -31.55
CA SER A 212 1.91 7.88 -31.91
C SER A 212 0.52 8.12 -31.31
N GLU A 213 -0.50 7.37 -31.80
CA GLU A 213 -1.86 7.37 -31.25
C GLU A 213 -1.99 6.59 -29.93
N ALA A 214 -0.87 6.26 -29.26
CA ALA A 214 -0.89 5.53 -28.00
C ALA A 214 -1.72 6.22 -26.91
N PRO A 215 -1.65 7.54 -26.69
CA PRO A 215 -2.49 8.20 -25.67
C PRO A 215 -3.98 8.14 -26.00
N THR A 216 -4.34 8.23 -27.28
CA THR A 216 -5.74 8.11 -27.74
C THR A 216 -6.26 6.70 -27.53
N LEU A 217 -5.47 5.68 -27.90
CA LEU A 217 -5.80 4.28 -27.67
C LEU A 217 -5.91 3.96 -26.18
N ALA A 218 -4.99 4.46 -25.36
CA ALA A 218 -5.02 4.24 -23.92
C ALA A 218 -6.32 4.76 -23.28
N ARG A 219 -6.78 5.93 -23.67
CA ARG A 219 -8.05 6.49 -23.20
C ARG A 219 -9.24 5.64 -23.63
N GLN A 220 -9.33 5.29 -24.93
CA GLN A 220 -10.40 4.44 -25.44
C GLN A 220 -10.41 3.06 -24.78
N LEU A 221 -9.23 2.49 -24.53
CA LEU A 221 -9.08 1.18 -23.86
C LEU A 221 -9.52 1.26 -22.39
N ALA A 222 -9.17 2.32 -21.68
CA ALA A 222 -9.59 2.54 -20.30
C ALA A 222 -11.12 2.68 -20.18
N GLU A 223 -11.76 3.39 -21.12
CA GLU A 223 -13.22 3.52 -21.21
C GLU A 223 -13.89 2.17 -21.46
N GLU A 224 -13.40 1.39 -22.44
CA GLU A 224 -13.99 0.10 -22.80
C GLU A 224 -13.81 -0.95 -21.67
N LEU A 225 -12.65 -0.97 -21.00
CA LEU A 225 -12.37 -1.84 -19.86
C LEU A 225 -13.01 -1.37 -18.55
N ARG A 226 -13.54 -0.12 -18.53
CA ARG A 226 -14.08 0.53 -17.32
C ARG A 226 -13.10 0.60 -16.16
N VAL A 227 -11.85 0.96 -16.47
CA VAL A 227 -10.77 1.11 -15.49
C VAL A 227 -10.15 2.50 -15.62
N PRO A 228 -9.47 3.02 -14.57
CA PRO A 228 -8.77 4.30 -14.65
C PRO A 228 -7.65 4.30 -15.69
N LEU A 229 -7.38 5.48 -16.27
CA LEU A 229 -6.18 5.76 -17.05
C LEU A 229 -5.14 6.45 -16.19
N PHE A 230 -3.92 5.94 -16.18
CA PHE A 230 -2.75 6.51 -15.51
C PHE A 230 -1.70 6.87 -16.55
N SER A 231 -1.49 8.16 -16.78
CA SER A 231 -0.49 8.65 -17.72
C SER A 231 0.82 9.01 -17.00
N ARG A 232 1.94 8.55 -17.54
CA ARG A 232 3.29 8.87 -17.03
C ARG A 232 3.55 10.39 -17.05
N GLU A 233 3.08 11.06 -18.10
CA GLU A 233 3.24 12.51 -18.24
C GLU A 233 2.47 13.28 -17.18
N VAL A 234 1.22 12.89 -16.92
CA VAL A 234 0.35 13.54 -15.93
C VAL A 234 0.80 13.27 -14.51
N ALA A 235 1.30 12.07 -14.22
CA ALA A 235 1.75 11.70 -12.88
C ALA A 235 3.02 12.45 -12.44
N GLY A 236 3.81 12.96 -13.36
CA GLY A 236 5.03 13.74 -13.09
C GLY A 236 6.21 12.94 -12.55
N SER A 237 5.99 11.78 -11.93
CA SER A 237 7.05 10.86 -11.49
C SER A 237 6.60 9.40 -11.61
N GLY A 238 7.57 8.49 -11.77
CA GLY A 238 7.27 7.05 -11.78
C GLY A 238 6.70 6.57 -10.44
N GLU A 239 7.17 7.08 -9.31
CA GLU A 239 6.65 6.71 -7.98
C GLU A 239 5.17 7.06 -7.83
N ALA A 240 4.77 8.25 -8.26
CA ALA A 240 3.37 8.66 -8.23
C ALA A 240 2.50 7.81 -9.16
N LEU A 241 2.98 7.51 -10.36
CA LEU A 241 2.28 6.66 -11.33
C LEU A 241 1.95 5.29 -10.75
N TRP A 242 2.97 4.60 -10.22
CA TRP A 242 2.81 3.27 -9.63
C TRP A 242 2.02 3.29 -8.33
N GLY A 243 2.11 4.38 -7.56
CA GLY A 243 1.30 4.60 -6.38
C GLY A 243 -0.18 4.68 -6.70
N HIS A 244 -0.56 5.46 -7.72
CA HIS A 244 -1.96 5.57 -8.17
C HIS A 244 -2.50 4.23 -8.69
N LEU A 245 -1.69 3.47 -9.43
CA LEU A 245 -2.09 2.14 -9.89
C LEU A 245 -2.28 1.18 -8.71
N ALA A 246 -1.40 1.22 -7.70
CA ALA A 246 -1.53 0.41 -6.49
C ALA A 246 -2.83 0.69 -5.72
N ASP A 247 -3.29 1.94 -5.76
CA ASP A 247 -4.51 2.37 -5.08
C ASP A 247 -5.79 2.03 -5.87
N SER A 248 -5.69 1.65 -7.14
CA SER A 248 -6.86 1.29 -7.94
C SER A 248 -7.41 -0.09 -7.56
N PRO A 249 -8.69 -0.20 -7.19
CA PRO A 249 -9.30 -1.49 -6.82
C PRO A 249 -9.52 -2.42 -8.03
N VAL A 250 -9.53 -1.86 -9.23
CA VAL A 250 -9.88 -2.58 -10.48
C VAL A 250 -8.70 -2.73 -11.44
N GLY A 251 -7.52 -2.24 -11.06
CA GLY A 251 -6.38 -2.12 -11.96
C GLY A 251 -6.41 -0.83 -12.77
N GLY A 252 -5.94 -0.84 -13.99
CA GLY A 252 -5.93 0.36 -14.84
C GLY A 252 -5.21 0.18 -16.17
N VAL A 253 -5.35 1.18 -17.00
CA VAL A 253 -4.52 1.37 -18.19
C VAL A 253 -3.40 2.34 -17.81
N VAL A 254 -2.16 1.91 -17.95
CA VAL A 254 -0.97 2.74 -17.75
C VAL A 254 -0.47 3.16 -19.14
N GLU A 255 -0.35 4.44 -19.38
CA GLU A 255 0.11 4.99 -20.63
C GLU A 255 1.45 5.71 -20.44
N GLY A 256 2.36 5.52 -21.39
CA GLY A 256 3.62 6.26 -21.44
C GLY A 256 4.52 5.82 -22.58
N CYS A 257 5.54 6.62 -22.82
CA CYS A 257 6.65 6.24 -23.68
C CYS A 257 7.74 5.60 -22.82
N PHE A 258 7.81 4.29 -22.83
CA PHE A 258 8.81 3.49 -22.07
C PHE A 258 9.83 2.92 -23.04
N ALA A 259 11.09 3.27 -22.85
CA ALA A 259 12.19 2.70 -23.61
C ALA A 259 12.59 1.33 -23.06
N PRO A 260 13.26 0.45 -23.83
CA PRO A 260 13.75 -0.84 -23.33
C PRO A 260 14.59 -0.75 -22.05
N GLY A 261 15.34 0.35 -21.86
CA GLY A 261 16.10 0.62 -20.64
C GLY A 261 15.23 0.93 -19.40
N ASP A 262 13.94 1.19 -19.56
CA ASP A 262 13.00 1.41 -18.44
C ASP A 262 12.44 0.09 -17.88
N ALA A 263 12.72 -1.07 -18.49
CA ALA A 263 12.13 -2.36 -18.14
C ALA A 263 12.25 -2.70 -16.64
N ASP A 264 13.44 -2.52 -16.06
CA ASP A 264 13.67 -2.80 -14.65
C ASP A 264 12.87 -1.85 -13.74
N SER A 265 12.79 -0.57 -14.09
CA SER A 265 12.05 0.43 -13.32
C SER A 265 10.53 0.19 -13.39
N VAL A 266 10.01 -0.22 -14.56
CA VAL A 266 8.61 -0.60 -14.77
C VAL A 266 8.30 -1.89 -14.00
N THR A 267 9.14 -2.91 -14.09
CA THR A 267 9.02 -4.17 -13.33
C THR A 267 8.96 -3.90 -11.83
N GLN A 268 9.87 -3.07 -11.32
CA GLN A 268 9.88 -2.70 -9.91
C GLN A 268 8.63 -1.91 -9.52
N GLY A 269 8.18 -0.99 -10.37
CA GLY A 269 6.97 -0.22 -10.16
C GLY A 269 5.72 -1.09 -10.09
N LEU A 270 5.54 -2.02 -11.03
CA LEU A 270 4.45 -3.00 -11.05
C LEU A 270 4.49 -3.89 -9.79
N SER A 271 5.64 -4.43 -9.46
CA SER A 271 5.81 -5.27 -8.26
C SER A 271 5.47 -4.50 -6.97
N ARG A 272 5.91 -3.25 -6.84
CA ARG A 272 5.53 -2.36 -5.73
C ARG A 272 4.04 -2.06 -5.71
N SER A 273 3.37 -2.07 -6.86
CA SER A 273 1.92 -1.95 -6.99
C SER A 273 1.16 -3.26 -6.67
N GLY A 274 1.86 -4.36 -6.36
CA GLY A 274 1.28 -5.68 -6.07
C GLY A 274 0.85 -6.44 -7.31
N LEU A 275 1.41 -6.07 -8.45
CA LEU A 275 1.13 -6.71 -9.73
C LEU A 275 2.32 -7.58 -10.13
N ASP A 276 2.01 -8.77 -10.62
CA ASP A 276 3.00 -9.60 -11.30
C ASP A 276 3.21 -9.04 -12.72
N PRO A 277 4.42 -8.57 -13.07
CA PRO A 277 4.69 -8.07 -14.42
C PRO A 277 4.35 -9.09 -15.53
N ALA A 278 4.45 -10.38 -15.25
CA ALA A 278 4.17 -11.44 -16.21
C ALA A 278 2.70 -11.52 -16.66
N VAL A 279 1.75 -10.99 -15.84
CA VAL A 279 0.31 -10.97 -16.18
C VAL A 279 -0.15 -9.61 -16.70
N VAL A 280 0.73 -8.63 -16.78
CA VAL A 280 0.43 -7.32 -17.35
C VAL A 280 0.50 -7.39 -18.87
N CYS A 281 -0.60 -7.06 -19.54
CA CYS A 281 -0.62 -7.02 -21.01
C CYS A 281 0.00 -5.73 -21.53
N GLU A 282 1.12 -5.84 -22.24
CA GLU A 282 1.69 -4.70 -22.95
C GLU A 282 1.00 -4.52 -24.30
N VAL A 283 0.45 -3.34 -24.55
CA VAL A 283 -0.08 -2.92 -25.84
C VAL A 283 0.95 -2.01 -26.52
N TRP A 284 1.72 -2.59 -27.40
CA TRP A 284 2.79 -1.89 -28.11
C TRP A 284 2.26 -1.18 -29.35
N CYS A 285 2.29 0.15 -29.34
CA CYS A 285 1.86 1.01 -30.43
C CYS A 285 3.05 1.34 -31.35
N TYR A 286 3.05 0.78 -32.54
CA TYR A 286 4.10 1.00 -33.54
C TYR A 286 3.58 1.72 -34.80
N SER A 287 4.49 2.33 -35.56
CA SER A 287 4.25 2.88 -36.88
C SER A 287 5.18 2.20 -37.88
N ARG A 288 4.65 1.72 -39.02
CA ARG A 288 5.44 1.13 -40.11
C ARG A 288 6.40 2.12 -40.77
N GLN A 289 6.19 3.43 -40.54
CA GLN A 289 7.01 4.48 -41.15
C GLN A 289 8.21 4.92 -40.29
N ALA A 290 8.26 4.45 -39.01
CA ALA A 290 9.36 4.80 -38.14
C ALA A 290 10.45 3.73 -38.21
N GLU A 291 11.54 4.05 -38.87
CA GLU A 291 12.84 3.32 -38.74
C GLU A 291 13.40 3.56 -37.33
N THR A 292 12.87 2.88 -36.33
CA THR A 292 13.36 3.04 -34.97
C THR A 292 13.75 1.69 -34.39
N SER A 293 14.82 1.70 -33.61
CA SER A 293 15.24 0.58 -32.75
C SER A 293 14.32 0.36 -31.55
N ALA A 294 13.20 1.08 -31.46
CA ALA A 294 12.26 0.97 -30.38
C ALA A 294 11.53 -0.38 -30.43
N ARG A 295 11.43 -1.02 -29.28
CA ARG A 295 10.86 -2.35 -29.08
C ARG A 295 9.94 -2.32 -27.86
N PRO A 296 8.96 -3.25 -27.76
CA PRO A 296 8.23 -3.42 -26.54
C PRO A 296 9.16 -3.79 -25.37
N LEU A 297 8.72 -3.54 -24.15
CA LEU A 297 9.45 -3.92 -22.93
C LEU A 297 9.55 -5.45 -22.76
N GLY A 298 8.52 -6.16 -23.23
CA GLY A 298 8.48 -7.63 -23.19
C GLY A 298 8.37 -8.21 -21.78
N LEU A 299 7.73 -7.50 -20.87
CA LEU A 299 7.56 -7.93 -19.46
C LEU A 299 6.53 -9.04 -19.30
N GLY A 300 5.54 -9.05 -20.17
CA GLY A 300 4.44 -10.01 -20.19
C GLY A 300 3.88 -10.18 -21.60
N PRO A 301 2.66 -10.71 -21.76
CA PRO A 301 2.01 -10.81 -23.05
C PRO A 301 1.95 -9.47 -23.78
N THR A 302 2.40 -9.45 -25.03
CA THR A 302 2.51 -8.23 -25.83
C THR A 302 1.56 -8.27 -27.03
N LEU A 303 0.70 -7.27 -27.14
CA LEU A 303 -0.16 -7.02 -28.30
C LEU A 303 0.44 -5.89 -29.15
N SER A 304 0.88 -6.19 -30.35
CA SER A 304 1.41 -5.18 -31.27
C SER A 304 0.30 -4.54 -32.06
N VAL A 305 0.15 -3.24 -31.99
CA VAL A 305 -0.91 -2.46 -32.62
C VAL A 305 -0.31 -1.43 -33.55
N ASN A 306 -0.76 -1.43 -34.81
CA ASN A 306 -0.39 -0.36 -35.74
C ASN A 306 -1.22 0.90 -35.43
N ALA A 307 -0.59 1.86 -34.78
CA ALA A 307 -1.21 3.09 -34.30
C ALA A 307 -0.82 4.32 -35.15
N VAL A 308 -0.80 4.17 -36.47
CA VAL A 308 -0.61 5.29 -37.42
C VAL A 308 -1.85 6.17 -37.51
N ARG A 309 -3.03 5.63 -37.21
CA ARG A 309 -4.32 6.32 -37.16
C ARG A 309 -5.06 5.95 -35.87
N SER A 310 -6.01 6.78 -35.49
CA SER A 310 -6.96 6.43 -34.44
C SER A 310 -7.74 5.17 -34.82
N LEU A 311 -7.86 4.26 -33.85
CA LEU A 311 -8.57 3.00 -34.04
C LEU A 311 -10.08 3.19 -33.97
N THR A 312 -10.78 2.37 -34.70
CA THR A 312 -12.25 2.30 -34.62
C THR A 312 -12.66 1.57 -33.33
N ARG A 313 -13.89 1.84 -32.87
CA ARG A 313 -14.41 1.18 -31.65
C ARG A 313 -14.35 -0.36 -31.71
N PRO A 314 -14.71 -1.05 -32.82
CA PRO A 314 -14.57 -2.50 -32.90
C PRO A 314 -13.12 -3.01 -32.76
N GLU A 315 -12.13 -2.25 -33.24
CA GLU A 315 -10.71 -2.56 -33.06
C GLU A 315 -10.31 -2.43 -31.59
N VAL A 316 -10.76 -1.36 -30.92
CA VAL A 316 -10.51 -1.16 -29.48
C VAL A 316 -11.16 -2.26 -28.64
N VAL A 317 -12.41 -2.62 -28.91
CA VAL A 317 -13.13 -3.72 -28.24
C VAL A 317 -12.36 -5.03 -28.37
N ARG A 318 -11.81 -5.33 -29.53
CA ARG A 318 -11.01 -6.55 -29.75
C ARG A 318 -9.75 -6.55 -28.87
N ILE A 319 -9.05 -5.42 -28.79
CA ILE A 319 -7.86 -5.28 -27.93
C ILE A 319 -8.27 -5.42 -26.46
N ALA A 320 -9.37 -4.80 -26.05
CA ALA A 320 -9.88 -4.89 -24.68
C ALA A 320 -10.21 -6.33 -24.26
N LEU A 321 -10.81 -7.12 -25.15
CA LEU A 321 -11.07 -8.54 -24.92
C LEU A 321 -9.78 -9.35 -24.75
N GLN A 322 -8.75 -9.09 -25.55
CA GLN A 322 -7.45 -9.75 -25.43
C GLN A 322 -6.74 -9.37 -24.13
N VAL A 323 -6.73 -8.07 -23.78
CA VAL A 323 -6.20 -7.60 -22.49
C VAL A 323 -6.94 -8.24 -21.32
N GLY A 324 -8.27 -8.31 -21.38
CA GLY A 324 -9.11 -8.95 -20.38
C GLY A 324 -8.83 -10.46 -20.21
N ALA A 325 -8.60 -11.15 -21.32
CA ALA A 325 -8.27 -12.58 -21.32
C ALA A 325 -6.88 -12.85 -20.69
N THR A 326 -5.90 -11.98 -20.97
CA THR A 326 -4.55 -12.09 -20.40
C THR A 326 -4.57 -12.03 -18.86
N GLY A 327 -5.38 -11.14 -18.29
CA GLY A 327 -5.59 -11.04 -16.82
C GLY A 327 -6.32 -12.25 -16.22
N LEU A 328 -6.79 -13.19 -17.05
CA LEU A 328 -7.44 -14.46 -16.63
C LEU A 328 -6.50 -15.65 -16.63
N GLY A 329 -5.29 -15.51 -17.20
CA GLY A 329 -4.41 -16.68 -17.42
C GLY A 329 -5.00 -17.69 -18.41
N ILE A 330 -5.89 -17.24 -19.33
CA ILE A 330 -6.51 -18.04 -20.40
C ILE A 330 -5.82 -17.73 -21.71
#